data_85d8bda0d0ef815384852c7abea7e160
#
_entry.id   85d8bda0d0ef815384852c7abea7e160
#
_cell.length_a   1.000
_cell.length_b   1.000
_cell.length_c   1.000
_cell.angle_alpha   90.00
_cell.angle_beta   90.00
_cell.angle_gamma   90.00
#
_symmetry.space_group_name_H-M   'P 1'
#
loop_
_entity.id
_entity.type
_entity.pdbx_description
1 polymer ?
#
loop_
_entity_poly.entity_id
_entity_poly.type
_entity_poly.pdbx_seq_one_letter_code
_entity_poly.pdbx_strand_id
1 'polypeptide(L)'
;LAVSELGGASTAETRGFAASELDEIISQVFGTANTKVKNQFIFSGTNFRVQPFSAEASGAVYLGNSESFQVGVANNISIDFSIPGSQVLAADLNPQITSSTLVSSLNGGVGITPGSISLSDRAGNTATISVSSTDTIGGLISKINSASVNVTASINSSGNGLQLVDNNTVITQSMTISEVSGGSTATELGILGKRDGTLSGSDLNPVMTTSTLISNLEGGNGLTLNDINIVNGAASGTVTLSSATTMGDVINLINNAGLNVTASINSAGNSLQITSNNSSTVAVVRNVGTDETAESLGLGGGKNIFTTLFKLRDAFQKDDTSAILACLDTLDSSLASVNNSRAIIGASLSRVDNSNFVHAQEMVYRSEQLSKIEDADIIKSASDLANLEFALQATLGATAQILQPTLLDFLR
;
A
#
# COMPACT_ATOMS: atom_id res chain seq x y z
N LEU A 1 -20.55 -5.97 -25.29
CA LEU A 1 -19.75 -6.89 -26.12
C LEU A 1 -19.99 -8.35 -25.77
N ALA A 2 -19.65 -8.86 -24.56
CA ALA A 2 -19.73 -10.30 -24.25
C ALA A 2 -21.12 -10.89 -24.46
N VAL A 3 -22.18 -10.21 -24.03
CA VAL A 3 -23.57 -10.65 -24.18
C VAL A 3 -24.00 -10.61 -25.66
N SER A 4 -23.62 -9.60 -26.43
CA SER A 4 -23.96 -9.49 -27.84
C SER A 4 -23.32 -10.63 -28.66
N GLU A 5 -22.09 -10.99 -28.34
CA GLU A 5 -21.33 -12.03 -29.05
C GLU A 5 -21.72 -13.48 -28.70
N LEU A 6 -22.58 -13.68 -27.70
CA LEU A 6 -23.25 -14.96 -27.41
C LEU A 6 -24.57 -15.15 -28.19
N GLY A 7 -25.04 -14.10 -28.90
CA GLY A 7 -26.25 -14.16 -29.70
C GLY A 7 -26.14 -15.10 -30.92
N GLY A 8 -27.25 -15.69 -31.34
CA GLY A 8 -27.27 -16.66 -32.45
C GLY A 8 -26.86 -16.10 -33.84
N ALA A 9 -26.67 -14.78 -33.96
CA ALA A 9 -26.20 -14.11 -35.17
C ALA A 9 -24.69 -13.87 -35.17
N SER A 10 -23.98 -14.12 -34.04
CA SER A 10 -22.57 -13.87 -33.92
C SER A 10 -21.73 -14.98 -34.55
N THR A 11 -20.68 -14.58 -35.25
CA THR A 11 -19.73 -15.46 -35.97
C THR A 11 -18.34 -15.33 -35.38
N ALA A 12 -17.43 -16.23 -35.75
CA ALA A 12 -16.01 -16.11 -35.37
C ALA A 12 -15.40 -14.78 -35.86
N GLU A 13 -15.86 -14.26 -37.01
CA GLU A 13 -15.38 -12.97 -37.52
C GLU A 13 -15.86 -11.79 -36.65
N THR A 14 -17.13 -11.75 -36.25
CA THR A 14 -17.66 -10.70 -35.37
C THR A 14 -16.98 -10.74 -34.01
N ARG A 15 -16.72 -11.93 -33.47
CA ARG A 15 -15.94 -12.10 -32.22
C ARG A 15 -14.49 -11.62 -32.37
N GLY A 16 -13.88 -11.80 -33.56
CA GLY A 16 -12.55 -11.24 -33.85
C GLY A 16 -12.53 -9.70 -33.79
N PHE A 17 -13.59 -9.02 -34.29
CA PHE A 17 -13.73 -7.57 -34.12
C PHE A 17 -13.95 -7.18 -32.66
N ALA A 18 -14.79 -7.91 -31.94
CA ALA A 18 -15.00 -7.70 -30.51
C ALA A 18 -13.70 -7.88 -29.69
N ALA A 19 -12.82 -8.82 -30.07
CA ALA A 19 -11.51 -8.97 -29.46
C ALA A 19 -10.64 -7.73 -29.66
N SER A 20 -10.63 -7.17 -30.88
CA SER A 20 -9.88 -5.93 -31.16
C SER A 20 -10.41 -4.72 -30.40
N GLU A 21 -11.72 -4.60 -30.25
CA GLU A 21 -12.33 -3.53 -29.41
C GLU A 21 -11.95 -3.73 -27.93
N LEU A 22 -11.90 -4.96 -27.46
CA LEU A 22 -11.49 -5.27 -26.09
C LEU A 22 -10.00 -4.97 -25.84
N ASP A 23 -9.12 -5.15 -26.84
CA ASP A 23 -7.72 -4.73 -26.73
C ASP A 23 -7.57 -3.22 -26.50
N GLU A 24 -8.42 -2.41 -27.16
CA GLU A 24 -8.47 -0.96 -26.91
C GLU A 24 -8.96 -0.64 -25.49
N ILE A 25 -9.99 -1.34 -25.02
CA ILE A 25 -10.48 -1.20 -23.64
C ILE A 25 -9.39 -1.57 -22.63
N ILE A 26 -8.70 -2.69 -22.85
CA ILE A 26 -7.58 -3.12 -22.01
C ILE A 26 -6.48 -2.04 -21.94
N SER A 27 -6.14 -1.46 -23.10
CA SER A 27 -5.15 -0.37 -23.19
C SER A 27 -5.57 0.86 -22.39
N GLN A 28 -6.86 1.23 -22.45
CA GLN A 28 -7.43 2.34 -21.66
C GLN A 28 -7.39 2.03 -20.15
N VAL A 29 -7.71 0.79 -19.76
CA VAL A 29 -7.64 0.35 -18.35
C VAL A 29 -6.17 0.42 -17.86
N PHE A 30 -5.19 0.00 -18.67
CA PHE A 30 -3.76 0.16 -18.34
C PHE A 30 -3.36 1.63 -18.20
N GLY A 31 -3.84 2.49 -19.07
CA GLY A 31 -3.62 3.94 -18.97
C GLY A 31 -4.13 4.50 -17.65
N THR A 32 -5.35 4.09 -17.27
CA THR A 32 -5.97 4.49 -15.99
C THR A 32 -5.24 3.90 -14.79
N ALA A 33 -4.89 2.62 -14.85
CA ALA A 33 -4.17 1.90 -13.78
C ALA A 33 -2.77 2.47 -13.53
N ASN A 34 -2.13 3.06 -14.54
CA ASN A 34 -0.81 3.68 -14.47
C ASN A 34 -0.88 5.22 -14.40
N THR A 35 -2.01 5.78 -13.95
CA THR A 35 -2.18 7.22 -13.82
C THR A 35 -1.23 7.81 -12.78
N LYS A 36 -0.68 8.99 -13.09
CA LYS A 36 0.17 9.78 -12.19
C LYS A 36 -0.52 11.05 -11.76
N VAL A 37 -0.38 11.38 -10.48
CA VAL A 37 -0.74 12.68 -9.92
C VAL A 37 0.53 13.29 -9.32
N LYS A 38 0.88 14.50 -9.72
CA LYS A 38 2.14 15.17 -9.28
C LYS A 38 3.38 14.27 -9.45
N ASN A 39 3.47 13.56 -10.57
CA ASN A 39 4.55 12.62 -10.92
C ASN A 39 4.66 11.37 -10.03
N GLN A 40 3.61 11.02 -9.30
CA GLN A 40 3.50 9.83 -8.46
C GLN A 40 2.38 8.93 -8.97
N PHE A 41 2.63 7.63 -9.06
CA PHE A 41 1.61 6.65 -9.41
C PHE A 41 0.63 6.45 -8.25
N ILE A 42 -0.68 6.52 -8.54
CA ILE A 42 -1.72 6.47 -7.49
C ILE A 42 -2.10 5.06 -7.05
N PHE A 43 -1.82 4.04 -7.88
CA PHE A 43 -2.16 2.65 -7.61
C PHE A 43 -0.97 1.78 -7.20
N SER A 44 0.22 2.35 -7.01
CA SER A 44 1.42 1.60 -6.64
C SER A 44 1.59 1.34 -5.13
N GLY A 45 0.55 1.60 -4.35
CA GLY A 45 0.63 1.56 -2.90
C GLY A 45 1.50 2.69 -2.36
N THR A 46 2.42 2.40 -1.44
CA THR A 46 3.39 3.38 -0.93
C THR A 46 4.63 3.52 -1.82
N ASN A 47 4.80 2.65 -2.82
CA ASN A 47 5.92 2.69 -3.78
C ASN A 47 5.61 3.55 -5.02
N PHE A 48 5.20 4.78 -4.84
CA PHE A 48 4.64 5.70 -5.85
C PHE A 48 5.59 6.09 -7.00
N ARG A 49 6.85 5.65 -7.00
CA ARG A 49 7.80 5.85 -8.09
C ARG A 49 7.84 4.70 -9.09
N VAL A 50 7.33 3.53 -8.70
CA VAL A 50 7.27 2.34 -9.54
C VAL A 50 5.95 2.33 -10.30
N GLN A 51 6.01 2.06 -11.61
CA GLN A 51 4.81 1.86 -12.42
C GLN A 51 4.05 0.63 -11.89
N PRO A 52 2.77 0.78 -11.47
CA PRO A 52 2.09 -0.30 -10.77
C PRO A 52 1.75 -1.50 -11.65
N PHE A 53 1.47 -1.29 -12.93
CA PHE A 53 1.06 -2.39 -13.81
C PHE A 53 1.90 -2.49 -15.07
N SER A 54 2.36 -3.69 -15.36
CA SER A 54 3.00 -4.08 -16.61
C SER A 54 2.13 -5.10 -17.33
N ALA A 55 1.98 -4.96 -18.66
CA ALA A 55 1.26 -5.92 -19.47
C ALA A 55 2.11 -7.17 -19.72
N GLU A 56 1.47 -8.33 -19.62
CA GLU A 56 1.99 -9.63 -20.05
C GLU A 56 1.05 -10.26 -21.10
N ALA A 57 1.49 -11.35 -21.72
CA ALA A 57 0.74 -12.00 -22.80
C ALA A 57 -0.68 -12.43 -22.38
N SER A 58 -0.87 -12.84 -21.12
CA SER A 58 -2.13 -13.39 -20.61
C SER A 58 -2.69 -12.63 -19.39
N GLY A 59 -2.24 -11.41 -19.15
CA GLY A 59 -2.71 -10.65 -18.00
C GLY A 59 -1.91 -9.38 -17.74
N ALA A 60 -1.97 -8.92 -16.51
CA ALA A 60 -1.16 -7.83 -15.98
C ALA A 60 -0.42 -8.27 -14.73
N VAL A 61 0.80 -7.81 -14.59
CA VAL A 61 1.60 -7.97 -13.38
C VAL A 61 1.50 -6.70 -12.56
N TYR A 62 1.21 -6.85 -11.28
CA TYR A 62 1.29 -5.76 -10.32
C TYR A 62 2.71 -5.68 -9.75
N LEU A 63 3.32 -4.49 -9.82
CA LEU A 63 4.68 -4.20 -9.40
C LEU A 63 4.75 -3.22 -8.22
N GLY A 64 3.60 -2.75 -7.75
CA GLY A 64 3.49 -1.94 -6.54
C GLY A 64 3.60 -2.79 -5.28
N ASN A 65 3.26 -2.19 -4.14
CA ASN A 65 3.07 -2.93 -2.89
C ASN A 65 1.60 -2.82 -2.42
N SER A 66 1.22 -3.68 -1.47
CA SER A 66 -0.16 -3.78 -0.98
C SER A 66 -0.48 -2.81 0.16
N GLU A 67 0.42 -1.87 0.47
CA GLU A 67 0.22 -0.88 1.53
C GLU A 67 -0.59 0.31 1.05
N SER A 68 -1.46 0.85 1.93
CA SER A 68 -2.20 2.09 1.69
C SER A 68 -1.45 3.30 2.22
N PHE A 69 -1.51 4.41 1.48
CA PHE A 69 -1.01 5.69 1.98
C PHE A 69 -1.96 6.23 3.05
N GLN A 70 -1.42 6.54 4.23
CA GLN A 70 -2.20 7.01 5.37
C GLN A 70 -2.02 8.50 5.58
N VAL A 71 -3.12 9.19 5.88
CA VAL A 71 -3.13 10.60 6.28
C VAL A 71 -3.58 10.70 7.73
N GLY A 72 -2.76 11.33 8.56
CA GLY A 72 -3.13 11.66 9.94
C GLY A 72 -4.21 12.74 9.97
N VAL A 73 -5.35 12.44 10.56
CA VAL A 73 -6.50 13.36 10.66
C VAL A 73 -6.75 13.88 12.07
N ALA A 74 -6.13 13.26 13.08
CA ALA A 74 -6.10 13.71 14.46
C ALA A 74 -4.93 13.04 15.20
N ASN A 75 -4.68 13.42 16.47
CA ASN A 75 -3.68 12.76 17.30
C ASN A 75 -3.94 11.25 17.34
N ASN A 76 -3.00 10.45 16.83
CA ASN A 76 -3.05 8.99 16.75
C ASN A 76 -4.23 8.41 15.90
N ILE A 77 -4.84 9.21 15.03
CA ILE A 77 -5.87 8.75 14.09
C ILE A 77 -5.37 9.01 12.68
N SER A 78 -5.19 7.94 11.92
CA SER A 78 -4.90 7.98 10.48
C SER A 78 -6.04 7.34 9.67
N ILE A 79 -6.20 7.79 8.45
CA ILE A 79 -7.16 7.25 7.48
C ILE A 79 -6.38 6.81 6.26
N ASP A 80 -6.72 5.64 5.73
CA ASP A 80 -6.22 5.19 4.44
C ASP A 80 -6.78 6.09 3.35
N PHE A 81 -5.88 6.77 2.64
CA PHE A 81 -6.22 7.74 1.60
C PHE A 81 -6.10 7.17 0.19
N SER A 82 -5.32 6.10 0.01
CA SER A 82 -5.16 5.41 -1.26
C SER A 82 -5.61 3.96 -1.17
N ILE A 83 -6.01 3.40 -2.30
CA ILE A 83 -6.21 1.95 -2.47
C ILE A 83 -5.11 1.46 -3.40
N PRO A 84 -4.28 0.49 -2.99
CA PRO A 84 -3.29 -0.12 -3.88
C PRO A 84 -3.98 -0.88 -5.01
N GLY A 85 -3.31 -0.94 -6.16
CA GLY A 85 -3.85 -1.61 -7.34
C GLY A 85 -4.11 -3.10 -7.15
N SER A 86 -3.41 -3.72 -6.22
CA SER A 86 -3.61 -5.12 -5.80
C SER A 86 -5.00 -5.39 -5.19
N GLN A 87 -5.68 -4.36 -4.70
CA GLN A 87 -7.03 -4.50 -4.13
C GLN A 87 -8.15 -4.22 -5.12
N VAL A 88 -7.84 -3.71 -6.33
CA VAL A 88 -8.87 -3.24 -7.28
C VAL A 88 -8.72 -3.86 -8.66
N LEU A 89 -7.50 -4.02 -9.18
CA LEU A 89 -7.25 -4.28 -10.59
C LEU A 89 -6.57 -5.62 -10.89
N ALA A 90 -5.70 -6.10 -10.00
CA ALA A 90 -5.06 -7.42 -10.12
C ALA A 90 -4.66 -7.92 -8.74
N ALA A 91 -4.85 -9.21 -8.46
CA ALA A 91 -4.44 -9.79 -7.19
C ALA A 91 -2.92 -9.76 -7.02
N ASP A 92 -2.52 -9.40 -5.81
CA ASP A 92 -1.22 -9.67 -5.25
C ASP A 92 -1.46 -10.46 -3.97
N LEU A 93 -1.01 -11.69 -3.94
CA LEU A 93 -1.19 -12.59 -2.80
C LEU A 93 -0.29 -12.23 -1.61
N ASN A 94 0.57 -11.24 -1.78
CA ASN A 94 1.39 -10.58 -0.76
C ASN A 94 1.89 -11.55 0.33
N PRO A 95 2.80 -12.49 -0.02
CA PRO A 95 3.31 -13.46 0.94
C PRO A 95 4.14 -12.76 2.01
N GLN A 96 4.03 -13.21 3.26
CA GLN A 96 4.93 -12.76 4.31
C GLN A 96 6.36 -13.28 4.09
N ILE A 97 7.33 -12.48 4.53
CA ILE A 97 8.70 -12.97 4.69
C ILE A 97 8.78 -13.92 5.90
N THR A 98 9.62 -14.92 5.78
CA THR A 98 9.94 -15.88 6.85
C THR A 98 11.45 -15.94 7.05
N SER A 99 11.89 -16.58 8.13
CA SER A 99 13.34 -16.79 8.34
C SER A 99 14.01 -17.56 7.19
N SER A 100 13.26 -18.37 6.44
CA SER A 100 13.77 -19.13 5.29
C SER A 100 13.68 -18.37 3.96
N THR A 101 13.03 -17.20 3.91
CA THR A 101 12.93 -16.39 2.69
C THR A 101 14.32 -15.96 2.24
N LEU A 102 14.66 -16.25 0.97
CA LEU A 102 15.94 -15.88 0.38
C LEU A 102 15.97 -14.37 0.08
N VAL A 103 17.11 -13.75 0.32
CA VAL A 103 17.36 -12.35 -0.05
C VAL A 103 17.20 -12.11 -1.56
N SER A 104 17.51 -13.13 -2.39
CA SER A 104 17.31 -13.09 -3.84
C SER A 104 15.85 -13.14 -4.30
N SER A 105 14.91 -13.51 -3.43
CA SER A 105 13.48 -13.58 -3.74
C SER A 105 12.70 -12.33 -3.30
N LEU A 106 13.37 -11.32 -2.77
CA LEU A 106 12.77 -10.06 -2.34
C LEU A 106 12.59 -9.10 -3.51
N ASN A 107 11.90 -7.98 -3.27
CA ASN A 107 11.67 -6.90 -4.24
C ASN A 107 11.09 -7.44 -5.58
N GLY A 108 10.07 -8.29 -5.50
CA GLY A 108 9.44 -8.88 -6.68
C GLY A 108 10.36 -9.85 -7.44
N GLY A 109 11.31 -10.50 -6.73
CA GLY A 109 12.25 -11.45 -7.33
C GLY A 109 13.52 -10.82 -7.92
N VAL A 110 13.64 -9.50 -7.90
CA VAL A 110 14.88 -8.80 -8.28
C VAL A 110 15.99 -9.09 -7.25
N GLY A 111 15.58 -9.29 -6.00
CA GLY A 111 16.48 -9.52 -4.89
C GLY A 111 17.07 -8.23 -4.32
N ILE A 112 18.06 -8.42 -3.47
CA ILE A 112 18.87 -7.34 -2.88
C ILE A 112 20.27 -7.39 -3.51
N THR A 113 20.78 -6.25 -3.93
CA THR A 113 22.15 -6.12 -4.42
C THR A 113 23.11 -6.49 -3.30
N PRO A 114 23.98 -7.53 -3.51
CA PRO A 114 24.96 -7.94 -2.52
C PRO A 114 25.90 -6.80 -2.17
N GLY A 115 26.15 -6.61 -0.88
CA GLY A 115 27.00 -5.51 -0.40
C GLY A 115 27.15 -5.55 1.11
N SER A 116 27.48 -4.40 1.69
CA SER A 116 27.61 -4.24 3.13
C SER A 116 26.83 -3.03 3.61
N ILE A 117 26.22 -3.14 4.77
CA ILE A 117 25.58 -2.04 5.47
C ILE A 117 26.39 -1.69 6.73
N SER A 118 26.43 -0.43 7.09
CA SER A 118 26.98 0.02 8.35
C SER A 118 25.84 0.31 9.32
N LEU A 119 25.88 -0.32 10.48
CA LEU A 119 24.93 -0.15 11.56
C LEU A 119 25.63 0.49 12.75
N SER A 120 25.14 1.65 13.19
CA SER A 120 25.61 2.34 14.39
C SER A 120 24.48 2.40 15.42
N ASP A 121 24.76 1.98 16.64
CA ASP A 121 23.80 2.04 17.75
C ASP A 121 23.79 3.42 18.44
N ARG A 122 22.85 3.63 19.36
CA ARG A 122 22.71 4.90 20.09
C ARG A 122 23.84 5.18 21.09
N ALA A 123 24.61 4.18 21.48
CA ALA A 123 25.79 4.35 22.32
C ALA A 123 27.06 4.70 21.52
N GLY A 124 26.99 4.68 20.17
CA GLY A 124 28.11 5.03 19.28
C GLY A 124 28.93 3.82 18.80
N ASN A 125 28.54 2.59 19.15
CA ASN A 125 29.21 1.41 18.59
C ASN A 125 28.79 1.21 17.13
N THR A 126 29.71 0.72 16.31
CA THR A 126 29.45 0.51 14.87
C THR A 126 29.82 -0.92 14.47
N ALA A 127 29.05 -1.47 13.55
CA ALA A 127 29.32 -2.77 12.95
C ALA A 127 29.05 -2.72 11.44
N THR A 128 29.79 -3.49 10.67
CA THR A 128 29.53 -3.69 9.24
C THR A 128 28.96 -5.08 9.02
N ILE A 129 27.81 -5.15 8.37
CA ILE A 129 27.08 -6.39 8.09
C ILE A 129 27.15 -6.65 6.59
N SER A 130 27.70 -7.80 6.19
CA SER A 130 27.73 -8.24 4.80
C SER A 130 26.46 -8.99 4.43
N VAL A 131 25.86 -8.63 3.28
CA VAL A 131 24.66 -9.25 2.72
C VAL A 131 25.02 -9.92 1.40
N SER A 132 24.64 -11.19 1.26
CA SER A 132 24.83 -11.99 0.04
C SER A 132 23.47 -12.35 -0.56
N SER A 133 23.42 -12.55 -1.87
CA SER A 133 22.21 -13.03 -2.58
C SER A 133 21.76 -14.42 -2.11
N THR A 134 22.65 -15.21 -1.53
CA THR A 134 22.34 -16.55 -0.96
C THR A 134 21.91 -16.51 0.49
N ASP A 135 21.94 -15.35 1.14
CA ASP A 135 21.46 -15.21 2.52
C ASP A 135 19.95 -15.44 2.59
N THR A 136 19.50 -15.93 3.73
CA THR A 136 18.09 -15.89 4.11
C THR A 136 17.83 -14.72 5.06
N ILE A 137 16.58 -14.32 5.19
CA ILE A 137 16.18 -13.30 6.19
C ILE A 137 16.62 -13.70 7.59
N GLY A 138 16.45 -14.97 7.97
CA GLY A 138 16.92 -15.49 9.27
C GLY A 138 18.43 -15.42 9.41
N GLY A 139 19.19 -15.70 8.35
CA GLY A 139 20.63 -15.55 8.31
C GLY A 139 21.09 -14.11 8.49
N LEU A 140 20.40 -13.16 7.80
CA LEU A 140 20.68 -11.73 7.94
C LEU A 140 20.37 -11.23 9.36
N ILE A 141 19.21 -11.60 9.92
CA ILE A 141 18.82 -11.30 11.30
C ILE A 141 19.89 -11.82 12.27
N SER A 142 20.37 -13.04 12.08
CA SER A 142 21.41 -13.63 12.92
C SER A 142 22.73 -12.86 12.81
N LYS A 143 23.14 -12.43 11.62
CA LYS A 143 24.33 -11.59 11.41
C LYS A 143 24.23 -10.25 12.16
N ILE A 144 23.07 -9.59 12.12
CA ILE A 144 22.84 -8.33 12.82
C ILE A 144 22.86 -8.56 14.34
N ASN A 145 22.14 -9.58 14.83
CA ASN A 145 22.03 -9.85 16.26
C ASN A 145 23.34 -10.34 16.91
N SER A 146 24.27 -10.87 16.12
CA SER A 146 25.60 -11.28 16.58
C SER A 146 26.66 -10.19 16.41
N ALA A 147 26.33 -9.05 15.84
CA ALA A 147 27.26 -7.95 15.64
C ALA A 147 27.62 -7.23 16.95
N SER A 148 28.72 -6.46 16.91
CA SER A 148 29.24 -5.72 18.09
C SER A 148 28.45 -4.42 18.37
N VAL A 149 27.13 -4.41 18.15
CA VAL A 149 26.20 -3.33 18.43
C VAL A 149 25.04 -3.86 19.26
N ASN A 150 24.45 -3.03 20.11
CA ASN A 150 23.33 -3.47 20.95
C ASN A 150 21.97 -3.24 20.25
N VAL A 151 21.85 -3.79 19.05
CA VAL A 151 20.65 -3.72 18.21
C VAL A 151 20.10 -5.12 17.98
N THR A 152 18.80 -5.30 18.16
CA THR A 152 18.10 -6.56 17.87
C THR A 152 17.32 -6.39 16.56
N ALA A 153 17.57 -7.29 15.61
CA ALA A 153 16.82 -7.42 14.38
C ALA A 153 15.77 -8.53 14.51
N SER A 154 14.62 -8.31 13.91
CA SER A 154 13.52 -9.27 13.76
C SER A 154 12.72 -8.99 12.49
N ILE A 155 11.82 -9.87 12.11
CA ILE A 155 10.77 -9.54 11.16
C ILE A 155 9.79 -8.57 11.84
N ASN A 156 9.32 -7.55 11.13
CA ASN A 156 8.37 -6.57 11.66
C ASN A 156 6.98 -7.21 11.95
N SER A 157 6.12 -6.50 12.66
CA SER A 157 4.79 -7.00 13.02
C SER A 157 3.86 -7.24 11.82
N SER A 158 4.12 -6.59 10.69
CA SER A 158 3.37 -6.80 9.45
C SER A 158 3.85 -8.02 8.66
N GLY A 159 4.96 -8.65 9.06
CA GLY A 159 5.52 -9.81 8.38
C GLY A 159 6.09 -9.53 6.99
N ASN A 160 6.31 -8.28 6.63
CA ASN A 160 6.72 -7.88 5.28
C ASN A 160 8.07 -7.19 5.20
N GLY A 161 8.69 -6.86 6.33
CA GLY A 161 9.97 -6.16 6.40
C GLY A 161 10.77 -6.49 7.66
N LEU A 162 11.92 -5.87 7.80
CA LEU A 162 12.78 -6.00 8.97
C LEU A 162 12.42 -4.95 10.02
N GLN A 163 12.52 -5.31 11.29
CA GLN A 163 12.51 -4.39 12.42
C GLN A 163 13.87 -4.40 13.11
N LEU A 164 14.40 -3.22 13.42
CA LEU A 164 15.60 -3.07 14.22
C LEU A 164 15.26 -2.29 15.49
N VAL A 165 15.64 -2.82 16.64
CA VAL A 165 15.41 -2.21 17.95
C VAL A 165 16.75 -1.99 18.63
N ASP A 166 17.07 -0.75 18.96
CA ASP A 166 18.25 -0.40 19.73
C ASP A 166 17.93 -0.50 21.23
N ASN A 167 18.65 -1.38 21.92
CA ASN A 167 18.43 -1.70 23.32
C ASN A 167 19.32 -0.89 24.28
N ASN A 168 20.08 0.11 23.77
CA ASN A 168 20.94 0.92 24.60
C ASN A 168 20.14 1.86 25.51
N THR A 169 20.55 1.94 26.77
CA THR A 169 20.04 2.90 27.76
C THR A 169 20.81 4.22 27.72
N VAL A 170 22.08 4.17 27.28
CA VAL A 170 22.92 5.36 27.08
C VAL A 170 22.72 5.87 25.65
N ILE A 171 22.31 7.12 25.51
CA ILE A 171 22.00 7.74 24.23
C ILE A 171 22.98 8.88 23.98
N THR A 172 23.88 8.69 23.04
CA THR A 172 24.82 9.71 22.56
C THR A 172 24.48 10.24 21.17
N GLN A 173 23.75 9.41 20.40
CA GLN A 173 23.34 9.70 19.03
C GLN A 173 22.10 8.89 18.66
N SER A 174 21.54 9.10 17.46
CA SER A 174 20.48 8.23 16.90
C SER A 174 21.09 6.96 16.32
N MET A 175 20.37 5.82 16.44
CA MET A 175 20.68 4.61 15.67
C MET A 175 20.69 4.97 14.17
N THR A 176 21.74 4.58 13.46
CA THR A 176 21.95 4.93 12.06
C THR A 176 22.30 3.70 11.24
N ILE A 177 21.56 3.50 10.15
CA ILE A 177 21.87 2.51 9.13
C ILE A 177 22.24 3.26 7.85
N SER A 178 23.40 2.93 7.30
CA SER A 178 23.92 3.58 6.09
C SER A 178 24.54 2.57 5.14
N GLU A 179 24.61 2.98 3.87
CA GLU A 179 25.33 2.22 2.84
C GLU A 179 26.83 2.25 3.07
N VAL A 180 27.50 1.19 2.68
CA VAL A 180 28.96 1.13 2.64
C VAL A 180 29.41 1.28 1.19
N SER A 181 30.39 2.15 0.93
CA SER A 181 31.01 2.34 -0.39
C SER A 181 30.05 2.68 -1.55
N GLY A 182 28.96 3.41 -1.25
CA GLY A 182 27.98 3.82 -2.27
C GLY A 182 27.07 2.68 -2.75
N GLY A 183 26.91 1.63 -1.97
CA GLY A 183 25.98 0.54 -2.23
C GLY A 183 24.50 0.97 -2.13
N SER A 184 23.59 0.03 -2.41
CA SER A 184 22.12 0.18 -2.32
C SER A 184 21.48 -0.83 -1.37
N THR A 185 22.27 -1.63 -0.70
CA THR A 185 21.83 -2.78 0.11
C THR A 185 20.88 -2.39 1.24
N ALA A 186 21.18 -1.33 2.00
CA ALA A 186 20.32 -0.85 3.08
C ALA A 186 19.02 -0.23 2.55
N THR A 187 19.09 0.47 1.41
CA THR A 187 17.94 1.04 0.72
C THR A 187 16.99 -0.05 0.25
N GLU A 188 17.52 -1.08 -0.42
CA GLU A 188 16.75 -2.19 -0.97
C GLU A 188 16.19 -3.12 0.13
N LEU A 189 16.86 -3.20 1.31
CA LEU A 189 16.35 -3.84 2.51
C LEU A 189 15.31 -2.98 3.26
N GLY A 190 15.03 -1.77 2.79
CA GLY A 190 14.05 -0.88 3.40
C GLY A 190 14.43 -0.36 4.79
N ILE A 191 15.71 -0.44 5.17
CA ILE A 191 16.17 -0.09 6.53
C ILE A 191 17.13 1.10 6.57
N LEU A 192 17.39 1.76 5.44
CA LEU A 192 18.26 2.95 5.39
C LEU A 192 17.67 4.08 6.23
N GLY A 193 18.50 4.70 7.07
CA GLY A 193 18.11 5.93 7.78
C GLY A 193 18.56 6.02 9.23
N LYS A 194 17.97 7.01 9.93
CA LYS A 194 18.23 7.29 11.36
C LYS A 194 16.94 7.18 12.16
N ARG A 195 17.00 6.61 13.35
CA ARG A 195 15.86 6.51 14.27
C ARG A 195 16.33 6.52 15.72
N ASP A 196 15.46 7.05 16.59
CA ASP A 196 15.68 7.07 18.03
C ASP A 196 15.00 5.86 18.68
N GLY A 197 15.63 4.69 18.55
CA GLY A 197 15.21 3.46 19.20
C GLY A 197 14.76 2.37 18.24
N THR A 198 13.56 2.45 17.65
CA THR A 198 13.03 1.43 16.76
C THR A 198 12.92 1.93 15.34
N LEU A 199 13.43 1.12 14.39
CA LEU A 199 13.22 1.29 12.96
C LEU A 199 12.38 0.11 12.47
N SER A 200 11.22 0.39 11.88
CA SER A 200 10.46 -0.57 11.07
C SER A 200 10.81 -0.35 9.61
N GLY A 201 11.33 -1.37 8.97
CA GLY A 201 11.68 -1.35 7.55
C GLY A 201 10.43 -1.39 6.68
N SER A 202 10.60 -1.00 5.41
CA SER A 202 9.54 -1.06 4.40
C SER A 202 9.28 -2.50 3.95
N ASP A 203 8.18 -2.68 3.22
CA ASP A 203 7.81 -3.93 2.57
C ASP A 203 8.90 -4.39 1.59
N LEU A 204 9.33 -5.63 1.75
CA LEU A 204 10.35 -6.28 0.93
C LEU A 204 9.78 -7.07 -0.25
N ASN A 205 8.45 -7.09 -0.40
CA ASN A 205 7.72 -7.68 -1.52
C ASN A 205 8.31 -9.03 -1.99
N PRO A 206 8.25 -10.09 -1.17
CA PRO A 206 8.81 -11.39 -1.51
C PRO A 206 7.98 -12.11 -2.58
N VAL A 207 8.61 -12.87 -3.45
CA VAL A 207 7.88 -13.71 -4.40
C VAL A 207 7.41 -15.00 -3.74
N MET A 208 6.24 -15.47 -4.18
CA MET A 208 5.71 -16.79 -3.83
C MET A 208 6.54 -17.91 -4.44
N THR A 209 6.55 -19.05 -3.74
CA THR A 209 7.05 -20.33 -4.22
C THR A 209 6.00 -21.42 -3.98
N THR A 210 6.21 -22.59 -4.54
CA THR A 210 5.33 -23.74 -4.28
C THR A 210 5.31 -24.16 -2.80
N SER A 211 6.35 -23.82 -2.03
CA SER A 211 6.41 -24.08 -0.59
C SER A 211 5.79 -22.97 0.26
N THR A 212 5.32 -21.87 -0.33
CA THR A 212 4.65 -20.79 0.42
C THR A 212 3.36 -21.31 1.05
N LEU A 213 3.24 -21.15 2.37
CA LEU A 213 2.04 -21.55 3.11
C LEU A 213 0.87 -20.63 2.78
N ILE A 214 -0.32 -21.20 2.65
CA ILE A 214 -1.57 -20.42 2.47
C ILE A 214 -1.80 -19.44 3.62
N SER A 215 -1.46 -19.81 4.85
CA SER A 215 -1.54 -18.95 6.02
C SER A 215 -0.61 -17.74 5.99
N ASN A 216 0.42 -17.73 5.15
CA ASN A 216 1.38 -16.64 5.01
C ASN A 216 1.02 -15.65 3.89
N LEU A 217 -0.09 -15.86 3.19
CA LEU A 217 -0.57 -14.99 2.13
C LEU A 217 -1.38 -13.82 2.70
N GLU A 218 -1.71 -12.84 1.87
CA GLU A 218 -2.46 -11.62 2.23
C GLU A 218 -1.85 -10.94 3.47
N GLY A 219 -0.53 -10.77 3.48
CA GLY A 219 0.18 -10.16 4.61
C GLY A 219 0.08 -10.96 5.90
N GLY A 220 -0.08 -12.30 5.81
CA GLY A 220 -0.20 -13.22 6.95
C GLY A 220 -1.61 -13.42 7.49
N ASN A 221 -2.63 -12.82 6.87
CA ASN A 221 -4.02 -13.13 7.20
C ASN A 221 -4.43 -14.51 6.69
N GLY A 222 -3.70 -15.02 5.71
CA GLY A 222 -3.99 -16.28 5.05
C GLY A 222 -5.20 -16.21 4.13
N LEU A 223 -5.44 -17.30 3.39
CA LEU A 223 -6.62 -17.45 2.56
C LEU A 223 -7.48 -18.59 3.08
N THR A 224 -8.79 -18.40 3.06
CA THR A 224 -9.75 -19.50 3.21
C THR A 224 -10.05 -20.06 1.83
N LEU A 225 -9.65 -21.30 1.59
CA LEU A 225 -9.83 -21.97 0.31
C LEU A 225 -10.97 -22.96 0.39
N ASN A 226 -11.90 -22.85 -0.55
CA ASN A 226 -13.03 -23.72 -0.77
C ASN A 226 -12.98 -24.26 -2.22
N ASP A 227 -14.13 -24.44 -2.83
CA ASP A 227 -14.26 -24.94 -4.18
C ASP A 227 -14.08 -23.83 -5.21
N ILE A 228 -13.46 -24.17 -6.34
CA ILE A 228 -13.46 -23.34 -7.55
C ILE A 228 -14.07 -24.13 -8.70
N ASN A 229 -14.71 -23.44 -9.64
CA ASN A 229 -15.17 -24.05 -10.89
C ASN A 229 -14.27 -23.61 -12.04
N ILE A 230 -13.76 -24.56 -12.79
CA ILE A 230 -12.91 -24.32 -13.97
C ILE A 230 -13.69 -24.73 -15.22
N VAL A 231 -13.78 -23.81 -16.18
CA VAL A 231 -14.35 -24.04 -17.51
C VAL A 231 -13.23 -23.96 -18.54
N ASN A 232 -13.07 -24.99 -19.36
CA ASN A 232 -12.05 -25.07 -20.41
C ASN A 232 -12.65 -25.73 -21.66
N GLY A 233 -13.31 -24.95 -22.54
CA GLY A 233 -14.10 -25.41 -23.64
C GLY A 233 -15.25 -26.29 -23.17
N ALA A 234 -15.31 -27.54 -23.64
CA ALA A 234 -16.32 -28.51 -23.23
C ALA A 234 -16.04 -29.13 -21.85
N ALA A 235 -14.82 -29.05 -21.34
CA ALA A 235 -14.48 -29.53 -20.02
C ALA A 235 -14.86 -28.50 -18.97
N SER A 236 -15.64 -28.91 -17.97
CA SER A 236 -15.98 -28.09 -16.82
C SER A 236 -16.07 -28.95 -15.57
N GLY A 237 -15.56 -28.45 -14.47
CA GLY A 237 -15.58 -29.20 -13.21
C GLY A 237 -15.25 -28.33 -12.01
N THR A 238 -15.64 -28.82 -10.85
CA THR A 238 -15.33 -28.21 -9.55
C THR A 238 -14.07 -28.86 -8.99
N VAL A 239 -13.17 -28.03 -8.47
CA VAL A 239 -11.93 -28.45 -7.80
C VAL A 239 -12.00 -27.98 -6.36
N THR A 240 -11.94 -28.92 -5.42
CA THR A 240 -11.95 -28.66 -3.98
C THR A 240 -10.53 -28.35 -3.51
N LEU A 241 -10.31 -27.16 -2.95
CA LEU A 241 -9.00 -26.68 -2.50
C LEU A 241 -8.85 -26.62 -0.97
N SER A 242 -9.89 -27.00 -0.22
CA SER A 242 -9.94 -26.87 1.26
C SER A 242 -8.85 -27.67 2.01
N SER A 243 -8.26 -28.68 1.37
CA SER A 243 -7.16 -29.48 1.94
C SER A 243 -5.76 -28.92 1.66
N ALA A 244 -5.65 -27.87 0.82
CA ALA A 244 -4.37 -27.28 0.50
C ALA A 244 -3.78 -26.50 1.68
N THR A 245 -2.52 -26.71 1.96
CA THR A 245 -1.75 -25.98 2.98
C THR A 245 -0.67 -25.11 2.39
N THR A 246 -0.21 -25.44 1.18
CA THR A 246 0.79 -24.68 0.42
C THR A 246 0.26 -24.31 -0.96
N MET A 247 0.92 -23.35 -1.62
CA MET A 247 0.63 -23.01 -3.01
C MET A 247 0.90 -24.18 -3.96
N GLY A 248 1.87 -25.02 -3.62
CA GLY A 248 2.14 -26.27 -4.36
C GLY A 248 0.96 -27.25 -4.30
N ASP A 249 0.28 -27.37 -3.15
CA ASP A 249 -0.92 -28.19 -3.03
C ASP A 249 -2.04 -27.68 -3.94
N VAL A 250 -2.29 -26.36 -3.94
CA VAL A 250 -3.29 -25.73 -4.82
C VAL A 250 -3.00 -26.05 -6.28
N ILE A 251 -1.75 -25.83 -6.72
CA ILE A 251 -1.30 -26.10 -8.09
C ILE A 251 -1.51 -27.58 -8.45
N ASN A 252 -1.13 -28.49 -7.56
CA ASN A 252 -1.26 -29.93 -7.79
C ASN A 252 -2.73 -30.37 -7.87
N LEU A 253 -3.60 -29.85 -6.99
CA LEU A 253 -5.03 -30.17 -7.02
C LEU A 253 -5.68 -29.73 -8.33
N ILE A 254 -5.34 -28.53 -8.81
CA ILE A 254 -5.85 -28.00 -10.08
C ILE A 254 -5.31 -28.84 -11.27
N ASN A 255 -4.00 -29.10 -11.31
CA ASN A 255 -3.37 -29.82 -12.43
C ASN A 255 -3.84 -31.28 -12.53
N ASN A 256 -4.21 -31.90 -11.41
CA ASN A 256 -4.70 -33.26 -11.35
C ASN A 256 -6.22 -33.39 -11.51
N ALA A 257 -6.94 -32.29 -11.69
CA ALA A 257 -8.41 -32.29 -11.80
C ALA A 257 -8.94 -32.87 -13.14
N GLY A 258 -8.07 -33.15 -14.09
CA GLY A 258 -8.47 -33.72 -15.39
C GLY A 258 -9.17 -32.73 -16.34
N LEU A 259 -9.06 -31.42 -16.09
CA LEU A 259 -9.73 -30.36 -16.85
C LEU A 259 -8.87 -29.79 -17.98
N ASN A 260 -7.77 -30.50 -18.33
CA ASN A 260 -6.85 -30.11 -19.39
C ASN A 260 -6.29 -28.70 -19.26
N VAL A 261 -5.93 -28.33 -18.04
CA VAL A 261 -5.37 -27.02 -17.65
C VAL A 261 -4.02 -27.20 -16.97
N THR A 262 -3.21 -26.13 -16.98
CA THR A 262 -1.98 -26.03 -16.20
C THR A 262 -2.05 -24.79 -15.33
N ALA A 263 -1.97 -25.00 -14.01
CA ALA A 263 -1.81 -23.94 -13.01
C ALA A 263 -0.33 -23.77 -12.67
N SER A 264 0.10 -22.54 -12.50
CA SER A 264 1.45 -22.16 -12.06
C SER A 264 1.43 -20.83 -11.34
N ILE A 265 2.50 -20.51 -10.64
CA ILE A 265 2.75 -19.13 -10.15
C ILE A 265 3.08 -18.27 -11.37
N ASN A 266 2.59 -17.05 -11.41
CA ASN A 266 2.88 -16.10 -12.51
C ASN A 266 4.36 -15.69 -12.52
N SER A 267 4.81 -14.99 -13.56
CA SER A 267 6.21 -14.56 -13.73
C SER A 267 6.69 -13.60 -12.63
N ALA A 268 5.79 -12.79 -12.07
CA ALA A 268 6.08 -11.88 -10.96
C ALA A 268 6.14 -12.56 -9.59
N GLY A 269 5.71 -13.83 -9.49
CA GLY A 269 5.70 -14.56 -8.23
C GLY A 269 4.68 -14.05 -7.21
N ASN A 270 3.66 -13.30 -7.62
CA ASN A 270 2.71 -12.67 -6.71
C ASN A 270 1.25 -13.12 -6.87
N SER A 271 0.95 -13.94 -7.88
CA SER A 271 -0.38 -14.52 -8.08
C SER A 271 -0.30 -15.88 -8.80
N LEU A 272 -1.44 -16.58 -8.88
CA LEU A 272 -1.58 -17.77 -9.71
C LEU A 272 -2.04 -17.40 -11.12
N GLN A 273 -1.64 -18.23 -12.08
CA GLN A 273 -2.19 -18.23 -13.43
C GLN A 273 -2.64 -19.64 -13.82
N ILE A 274 -3.69 -19.72 -14.62
CA ILE A 274 -4.17 -20.98 -15.23
C ILE A 274 -4.26 -20.80 -16.73
N THR A 275 -3.65 -21.73 -17.44
CA THR A 275 -3.66 -21.80 -18.91
C THR A 275 -4.33 -23.09 -19.39
N SER A 276 -5.03 -22.99 -20.52
CA SER A 276 -5.53 -24.18 -21.20
C SER A 276 -4.39 -24.91 -21.89
N ASN A 277 -4.35 -26.26 -21.78
CA ASN A 277 -3.45 -27.11 -22.57
C ASN A 277 -3.96 -27.32 -24.01
N ASN A 278 -5.16 -26.84 -24.33
CA ASN A 278 -5.72 -26.83 -25.67
C ASN A 278 -5.61 -25.41 -26.27
N SER A 279 -4.96 -25.28 -27.43
CA SER A 279 -4.73 -23.99 -28.10
C SER A 279 -6.01 -23.29 -28.56
N SER A 280 -7.13 -24.02 -28.74
CA SER A 280 -8.42 -23.49 -29.21
C SER A 280 -9.36 -23.07 -28.05
N THR A 281 -9.01 -23.30 -26.80
CA THR A 281 -9.85 -23.00 -25.66
C THR A 281 -9.16 -22.05 -24.66
N VAL A 282 -9.96 -21.42 -23.81
CA VAL A 282 -9.48 -20.56 -22.74
C VAL A 282 -9.98 -21.09 -21.40
N ALA A 283 -9.05 -21.33 -20.47
CA ALA A 283 -9.41 -21.73 -19.12
C ALA A 283 -9.90 -20.52 -18.32
N VAL A 284 -11.16 -20.53 -17.90
CA VAL A 284 -11.79 -19.53 -17.03
C VAL A 284 -12.09 -20.15 -15.69
N VAL A 285 -11.77 -19.46 -14.62
CA VAL A 285 -12.04 -19.90 -13.24
C VAL A 285 -13.08 -18.99 -12.61
N ARG A 286 -14.03 -19.61 -11.93
CA ARG A 286 -15.14 -18.91 -11.26
C ARG A 286 -15.26 -19.37 -9.81
N ASN A 287 -15.85 -18.53 -9.00
CA ASN A 287 -16.27 -18.90 -7.65
C ASN A 287 -17.39 -19.95 -7.70
N VAL A 288 -17.55 -20.70 -6.64
CA VAL A 288 -18.65 -21.64 -6.44
C VAL A 288 -19.55 -21.10 -5.33
N GLY A 289 -20.81 -20.85 -5.65
CA GLY A 289 -21.76 -20.29 -4.70
C GLY A 289 -21.39 -18.85 -4.29
N THR A 290 -21.27 -18.63 -2.98
CA THR A 290 -20.89 -17.33 -2.39
C THR A 290 -19.42 -17.26 -1.98
N ASP A 291 -18.64 -18.30 -2.29
CA ASP A 291 -17.22 -18.36 -1.95
C ASP A 291 -16.41 -17.48 -2.90
N GLU A 292 -15.37 -16.80 -2.38
CA GLU A 292 -14.51 -15.91 -3.15
C GLU A 292 -13.13 -16.53 -3.44
N THR A 293 -13.04 -17.87 -3.44
CA THR A 293 -11.75 -18.61 -3.58
C THR A 293 -11.03 -18.31 -4.88
N ALA A 294 -11.75 -18.28 -6.01
CA ALA A 294 -11.14 -17.96 -7.32
C ALA A 294 -10.62 -16.51 -7.36
N GLU A 295 -11.37 -15.59 -6.80
CA GLU A 295 -10.99 -14.17 -6.71
C GLU A 295 -9.80 -13.96 -5.78
N SER A 296 -9.81 -14.60 -4.62
CA SER A 296 -8.72 -14.50 -3.63
C SER A 296 -7.42 -15.05 -4.16
N LEU A 297 -7.45 -16.10 -5.01
CA LEU A 297 -6.27 -16.69 -5.64
C LEU A 297 -5.77 -15.92 -6.89
N GLY A 298 -6.47 -14.86 -7.29
CA GLY A 298 -6.07 -14.07 -8.47
C GLY A 298 -6.47 -14.67 -9.82
N LEU A 299 -7.35 -15.68 -9.82
CA LEU A 299 -7.65 -16.48 -11.01
C LEU A 299 -8.73 -15.91 -11.93
N GLY A 300 -9.48 -14.90 -11.46
CA GLY A 300 -10.50 -14.17 -12.21
C GLY A 300 -11.62 -13.67 -11.32
N GLY A 301 -12.32 -12.66 -11.77
CA GLY A 301 -13.37 -11.98 -11.00
C GLY A 301 -12.87 -11.08 -9.88
N GLY A 302 -13.75 -10.42 -9.16
CA GLY A 302 -13.44 -9.55 -8.05
C GLY A 302 -12.40 -8.49 -8.40
N LYS A 303 -11.31 -8.45 -7.65
CA LYS A 303 -10.19 -7.54 -7.86
C LYS A 303 -9.31 -7.87 -9.09
N ASN A 304 -9.63 -8.94 -9.85
CA ASN A 304 -8.77 -9.43 -10.95
C ASN A 304 -9.27 -8.98 -12.32
N ILE A 305 -9.53 -7.70 -12.49
CA ILE A 305 -10.12 -7.12 -13.70
C ILE A 305 -9.26 -7.43 -14.94
N PHE A 306 -7.94 -7.27 -14.84
CA PHE A 306 -7.05 -7.57 -15.95
C PHE A 306 -7.16 -9.03 -16.37
N THR A 307 -7.06 -9.97 -15.42
CA THR A 307 -7.20 -11.39 -15.72
C THR A 307 -8.52 -11.68 -16.44
N THR A 308 -9.63 -11.12 -15.97
CA THR A 308 -10.95 -11.27 -16.58
C THR A 308 -11.00 -10.72 -18.00
N LEU A 309 -10.49 -9.50 -18.24
CA LEU A 309 -10.49 -8.88 -19.56
C LEU A 309 -9.62 -9.63 -20.58
N PHE A 310 -8.43 -10.06 -20.17
CA PHE A 310 -7.55 -10.86 -21.04
C PHE A 310 -8.16 -12.22 -21.37
N LYS A 311 -8.78 -12.90 -20.41
CA LYS A 311 -9.48 -14.16 -20.66
C LYS A 311 -10.64 -13.99 -21.63
N LEU A 312 -11.42 -12.91 -21.49
CA LEU A 312 -12.52 -12.60 -22.41
C LEU A 312 -12.01 -12.28 -23.82
N ARG A 313 -10.95 -11.48 -23.95
CA ARG A 313 -10.29 -11.19 -25.23
C ARG A 313 -9.84 -12.48 -25.92
N ASP A 314 -9.12 -13.32 -25.19
CA ASP A 314 -8.63 -14.60 -25.73
C ASP A 314 -9.77 -15.53 -26.11
N ALA A 315 -10.87 -15.53 -25.36
CA ALA A 315 -12.09 -16.29 -25.68
C ALA A 315 -12.75 -15.80 -26.98
N PHE A 316 -12.79 -14.51 -27.23
CA PHE A 316 -13.24 -13.96 -28.50
C PHE A 316 -12.31 -14.36 -29.64
N GLN A 317 -10.98 -14.23 -29.47
CA GLN A 317 -10.00 -14.60 -30.51
C GLN A 317 -10.05 -16.08 -30.87
N LYS A 318 -10.41 -16.94 -29.92
CA LYS A 318 -10.45 -18.40 -30.11
C LYS A 318 -11.86 -18.93 -30.44
N ASP A 319 -12.85 -18.06 -30.57
CA ASP A 319 -14.26 -18.43 -30.78
C ASP A 319 -14.80 -19.39 -29.71
N ASP A 320 -14.27 -19.27 -28.46
CA ASP A 320 -14.66 -20.11 -27.33
C ASP A 320 -15.87 -19.52 -26.60
N THR A 321 -17.06 -19.90 -27.05
CA THR A 321 -18.34 -19.42 -26.48
C THR A 321 -18.53 -19.87 -25.03
N SER A 322 -17.96 -21.02 -24.64
CA SER A 322 -18.02 -21.52 -23.25
C SER A 322 -17.23 -20.61 -22.32
N ALA A 323 -16.03 -20.19 -22.75
CA ALA A 323 -15.21 -19.26 -21.99
C ALA A 323 -15.84 -17.85 -21.96
N ILE A 324 -16.44 -17.36 -23.07
CA ILE A 324 -17.15 -16.07 -23.10
C ILE A 324 -18.27 -16.08 -22.06
N LEU A 325 -19.10 -17.15 -22.05
CA LEU A 325 -20.18 -17.29 -21.06
C LEU A 325 -19.65 -17.30 -19.62
N ALA A 326 -18.57 -18.03 -19.38
CA ALA A 326 -17.94 -18.10 -18.05
C ALA A 326 -17.36 -16.74 -17.61
N CYS A 327 -16.89 -15.93 -18.54
CA CYS A 327 -16.37 -14.60 -18.24
C CYS A 327 -17.47 -13.60 -17.80
N LEU A 328 -18.75 -13.81 -18.10
CA LEU A 328 -19.81 -12.94 -17.63
C LEU A 328 -19.90 -12.89 -16.11
N ASP A 329 -19.86 -14.05 -15.46
CA ASP A 329 -19.89 -14.13 -13.99
C ASP A 329 -18.68 -13.42 -13.38
N THR A 330 -17.48 -13.57 -13.96
CA THR A 330 -16.26 -12.92 -13.49
C THR A 330 -16.24 -11.42 -13.74
N LEU A 331 -16.93 -10.94 -14.81
CA LEU A 331 -17.12 -9.51 -15.06
C LEU A 331 -18.07 -8.87 -14.04
N ASP A 332 -19.17 -9.56 -13.71
CA ASP A 332 -20.14 -9.06 -12.75
C ASP A 332 -19.49 -8.92 -11.35
N SER A 333 -18.70 -9.91 -10.91
CA SER A 333 -17.98 -9.83 -9.65
C SER A 333 -16.89 -8.73 -9.68
N SER A 334 -16.21 -8.54 -10.82
CA SER A 334 -15.25 -7.45 -10.99
C SER A 334 -15.91 -6.08 -10.91
N LEU A 335 -17.10 -5.91 -11.51
CA LEU A 335 -17.87 -4.69 -11.41
C LEU A 335 -18.31 -4.40 -9.97
N ALA A 336 -18.75 -5.43 -9.24
CA ALA A 336 -19.10 -5.32 -7.83
C ALA A 336 -17.90 -4.87 -6.99
N SER A 337 -16.69 -5.44 -7.22
CA SER A 337 -15.46 -5.07 -6.54
C SER A 337 -15.06 -3.61 -6.79
N VAL A 338 -15.15 -3.13 -8.04
CA VAL A 338 -14.90 -1.72 -8.36
C VAL A 338 -15.88 -0.79 -7.63
N ASN A 339 -17.16 -1.14 -7.62
CA ASN A 339 -18.17 -0.33 -6.93
C ASN A 339 -17.93 -0.29 -5.41
N ASN A 340 -17.53 -1.40 -4.82
CA ASN A 340 -17.14 -1.47 -3.41
C ASN A 340 -15.91 -0.58 -3.13
N SER A 341 -14.87 -0.66 -3.97
CA SER A 341 -13.67 0.18 -3.87
C SER A 341 -14.00 1.66 -3.99
N ARG A 342 -14.90 2.04 -4.90
CA ARG A 342 -15.41 3.41 -5.01
C ARG A 342 -16.15 3.88 -3.76
N ALA A 343 -16.94 3.00 -3.14
CA ALA A 343 -17.64 3.32 -1.89
C ALA A 343 -16.64 3.54 -0.73
N ILE A 344 -15.59 2.72 -0.64
CA ILE A 344 -14.52 2.87 0.37
C ILE A 344 -13.80 4.21 0.18
N ILE A 345 -13.40 4.56 -1.05
CA ILE A 345 -12.77 5.87 -1.34
C ILE A 345 -13.72 7.02 -0.98
N GLY A 346 -14.99 6.91 -1.35
CA GLY A 346 -16.01 7.91 -1.02
C GLY A 346 -16.16 8.12 0.49
N ALA A 347 -16.17 7.05 1.26
CA ALA A 347 -16.20 7.11 2.72
C ALA A 347 -14.93 7.73 3.30
N SER A 348 -13.74 7.39 2.77
CA SER A 348 -12.47 7.98 3.19
C SER A 348 -12.42 9.48 2.89
N LEU A 349 -12.86 9.89 1.70
CA LEU A 349 -12.96 11.31 1.33
C LEU A 349 -13.89 12.08 2.29
N SER A 350 -15.08 11.55 2.57
CA SER A 350 -16.02 12.16 3.52
C SER A 350 -15.43 12.31 4.92
N ARG A 351 -14.60 11.34 5.37
CA ARG A 351 -13.91 11.45 6.66
C ARG A 351 -12.84 12.55 6.66
N VAL A 352 -12.08 12.68 5.55
CA VAL A 352 -11.09 13.76 5.39
C VAL A 352 -11.79 15.12 5.38
N ASP A 353 -12.89 15.28 4.63
CA ASP A 353 -13.66 16.52 4.58
C ASP A 353 -14.22 16.91 5.95
N ASN A 354 -14.77 15.94 6.68
CA ASN A 354 -15.24 16.18 8.05
C ASN A 354 -14.10 16.56 9.00
N SER A 355 -12.94 15.92 8.88
CA SER A 355 -11.76 16.28 9.67
C SER A 355 -11.28 17.69 9.36
N ASN A 356 -11.22 18.08 8.09
CA ASN A 356 -10.89 19.44 7.67
C ASN A 356 -11.86 20.48 8.24
N PHE A 357 -13.16 20.16 8.24
CA PHE A 357 -14.19 21.02 8.82
C PHE A 357 -13.98 21.19 10.34
N VAL A 358 -13.73 20.11 11.08
CA VAL A 358 -13.45 20.16 12.52
C VAL A 358 -12.18 20.97 12.81
N HIS A 359 -11.11 20.75 12.04
CA HIS A 359 -9.87 21.53 12.21
C HIS A 359 -10.07 23.02 11.91
N ALA A 360 -10.85 23.34 10.89
CA ALA A 360 -11.18 24.74 10.60
C ALA A 360 -11.93 25.40 11.76
N GLN A 361 -12.91 24.72 12.36
CA GLN A 361 -13.60 25.22 13.55
C GLN A 361 -12.67 25.36 14.76
N GLU A 362 -11.78 24.37 14.97
CA GLU A 362 -10.81 24.44 16.05
C GLU A 362 -9.82 25.60 15.87
N MET A 363 -9.40 25.88 14.64
CA MET A 363 -8.56 27.07 14.34
C MET A 363 -9.27 28.37 14.68
N VAL A 364 -10.55 28.51 14.32
CA VAL A 364 -11.35 29.67 14.68
C VAL A 364 -11.45 29.82 16.20
N TYR A 365 -11.81 28.73 16.89
CA TYR A 365 -11.90 28.74 18.36
C TYR A 365 -10.57 29.10 19.03
N ARG A 366 -9.46 28.54 18.57
CA ARG A 366 -8.12 28.88 19.09
C ARG A 366 -7.74 30.32 18.80
N SER A 367 -8.09 30.84 17.62
CA SER A 367 -7.88 32.26 17.28
C SER A 367 -8.68 33.21 18.21
N GLU A 368 -9.94 32.85 18.51
CA GLU A 368 -10.76 33.61 19.48
C GLU A 368 -10.17 33.56 20.89
N GLN A 369 -9.65 32.41 21.32
CA GLN A 369 -8.99 32.28 22.62
C GLN A 369 -7.70 33.10 22.67
N LEU A 370 -6.91 33.09 21.61
CA LEU A 370 -5.68 33.85 21.48
C LEU A 370 -5.99 35.36 21.53
N SER A 371 -6.98 35.83 20.77
CA SER A 371 -7.46 37.21 20.79
C SER A 371 -7.86 37.65 22.19
N LYS A 372 -8.59 36.80 22.95
CA LYS A 372 -8.96 37.11 24.35
C LYS A 372 -7.78 37.26 25.31
N ILE A 373 -6.64 36.59 24.97
CA ILE A 373 -5.43 36.63 25.82
C ILE A 373 -4.48 37.75 25.38
N GLU A 374 -4.31 37.96 24.08
CA GLU A 374 -3.31 38.83 23.49
C GLU A 374 -3.85 40.24 23.19
N ASP A 375 -5.14 40.35 22.83
CA ASP A 375 -5.71 41.65 22.46
C ASP A 375 -5.86 42.52 23.71
N ALA A 376 -5.25 43.67 23.67
CA ALA A 376 -5.42 44.65 24.71
C ALA A 376 -6.88 45.17 24.77
N ASP A 377 -7.47 45.22 25.94
CA ASP A 377 -8.75 45.88 26.14
C ASP A 377 -8.57 47.37 25.86
N ILE A 378 -8.85 47.75 24.60
CA ILE A 378 -8.67 49.16 24.15
C ILE A 378 -9.48 50.13 25.00
N ILE A 379 -10.66 49.72 25.45
CA ILE A 379 -11.52 50.57 26.29
C ILE A 379 -10.86 50.78 27.66
N LYS A 380 -10.36 49.68 28.24
CA LYS A 380 -9.64 49.76 29.53
C LYS A 380 -8.33 50.53 29.39
N SER A 381 -7.55 50.26 28.35
CA SER A 381 -6.28 50.95 28.08
C SER A 381 -6.50 52.46 27.85
N ALA A 382 -7.54 52.84 27.10
CA ALA A 382 -7.90 54.24 26.91
C ALA A 382 -8.39 54.91 28.20
N SER A 383 -9.16 54.20 29.03
CA SER A 383 -9.59 54.69 30.34
C SER A 383 -8.41 54.84 31.31
N ASP A 384 -7.51 53.87 31.33
CA ASP A 384 -6.29 53.90 32.14
C ASP A 384 -5.37 55.06 31.70
N LEU A 385 -5.21 55.26 30.38
CA LEU A 385 -4.46 56.42 29.84
C LEU A 385 -5.08 57.75 30.25
N ALA A 386 -6.39 57.86 30.07
CA ALA A 386 -7.10 59.14 30.51
C ALA A 386 -6.94 59.39 32.01
N ASN A 387 -7.02 58.35 32.85
CA ASN A 387 -6.80 58.45 34.28
C ASN A 387 -5.36 58.89 34.63
N LEU A 388 -4.36 58.31 33.91
CA LEU A 388 -2.96 58.71 34.08
C LEU A 388 -2.69 60.14 33.61
N GLU A 389 -3.27 60.61 32.52
CA GLU A 389 -3.19 61.96 32.04
C GLU A 389 -3.80 62.98 33.08
N PHE A 390 -4.97 62.63 33.63
CA PHE A 390 -5.59 63.37 34.65
C PHE A 390 -4.73 63.47 35.92
N ALA A 391 -4.17 62.34 36.36
CA ALA A 391 -3.27 62.30 37.51
C ALA A 391 -1.99 63.13 37.27
N LEU A 392 -1.44 63.07 36.05
CA LEU A 392 -0.29 63.89 35.66
C LEU A 392 -0.62 65.35 35.68
N GLN A 393 -1.75 65.82 35.15
CA GLN A 393 -2.20 67.20 35.18
C GLN A 393 -2.43 67.68 36.62
N ALA A 394 -3.03 66.85 37.48
CA ALA A 394 -3.23 67.15 38.87
C ALA A 394 -1.91 67.33 39.66
N THR A 395 -0.94 66.43 39.39
CA THR A 395 0.39 66.50 40.01
C THR A 395 1.17 67.78 39.53
N LEU A 396 1.12 68.05 38.24
CA LEU A 396 1.73 69.27 37.69
C LEU A 396 1.08 70.54 38.26
N GLY A 397 -0.25 70.57 38.39
CA GLY A 397 -0.99 71.66 39.01
C GLY A 397 -0.63 71.87 40.49
N ALA A 398 -0.56 70.74 41.26
CA ALA A 398 -0.13 70.79 42.66
C ALA A 398 1.32 71.28 42.81
N THR A 399 2.22 70.77 41.93
CA THR A 399 3.63 71.25 41.97
C THR A 399 3.77 72.69 41.60
N ALA A 400 2.99 73.21 40.64
CA ALA A 400 2.98 74.62 40.29
C ALA A 400 2.49 75.52 41.44
N GLN A 401 1.49 75.06 42.22
CA GLN A 401 1.01 75.74 43.38
C GLN A 401 2.04 75.76 44.56
N ILE A 402 2.78 74.67 44.71
CA ILE A 402 3.81 74.62 45.76
C ILE A 402 5.04 75.45 45.37
N LEU A 403 5.37 75.60 44.11
CA LEU A 403 6.51 76.40 43.66
C LEU A 403 6.25 77.89 43.63
N GLN A 404 4.98 78.40 43.53
CA GLN A 404 4.66 79.80 43.53
C GLN A 404 4.93 80.52 44.88
N PRO A 405 4.64 79.97 46.08
CA PRO A 405 4.96 80.66 47.33
C PRO A 405 6.45 80.80 47.62
N THR A 406 7.25 79.76 47.17
CA THR A 406 8.68 79.80 47.46
C THR A 406 9.46 80.78 46.61
N LEU A 407 9.00 81.17 45.43
CA LEU A 407 9.59 82.20 44.58
C LEU A 407 9.27 83.61 45.09
N LEU A 408 8.06 83.81 45.67
CA LEU A 408 7.63 85.10 46.27
C LEU A 408 8.26 85.33 47.64
N ASP A 409 8.57 84.30 48.40
CA ASP A 409 9.23 84.36 49.68
C ASP A 409 10.76 84.58 49.56
N PHE A 410 11.35 84.26 48.44
CA PHE A 410 12.78 84.45 48.19
C PHE A 410 13.09 85.86 47.65
N LEU A 411 12.08 86.59 47.19
CA LEU A 411 12.22 88.01 46.70
C LEU A 411 11.81 89.07 47.71
N ARG A 412 11.58 88.71 48.97
CA ARG A 412 11.30 89.57 50.08
C ARG A 412 12.47 89.50 51.07
#